data_491ceb91ca18a32546b3d746489a3455
#
_entry.id   491ceb91ca18a32546b3d746489a3455
#
_cell.length_a   1.000
_cell.length_b   1.000
_cell.length_c   1.000
_cell.angle_alpha   90.00
_cell.angle_beta   90.00
_cell.angle_gamma   90.00
#
_symmetry.space_group_name_H-M   'P 1'
#
loop_
_entity.id
_entity.type
_entity.pdbx_description
1 polymer ?
#
loop_
_entity_poly.entity_id
_entity_poly.type
_entity_poly.pdbx_seq_one_letter_code
_entity_poly.pdbx_strand_id
1 'polypeptide(L)'
;MAKPYISKQKVKDFIYDIYCEKRDEIYKKESAAINKTVDATESFKRLEGALNSARSIAEEIVQAGFGDSVLNKIPTLKSLLSETISRSKYMYSNPLESWEAICKIVKPFEEQLSELCSAKCDAYRIIENAQNGRAAADALKEQGLDFYSWQKKESEENLDISALKGGD
;
A
#
# COMPACT_ATOMS: atom_id res chain seq x y z
N MET A 1 -0.93 23.25 -36.82
CA MET A 1 -0.96 23.41 -35.35
C MET A 1 0.19 22.64 -34.76
N ALA A 2 1.02 23.27 -33.90
CA ALA A 2 2.09 22.57 -33.21
C ALA A 2 1.47 21.56 -32.22
N LYS A 3 1.95 20.32 -32.23
CA LYS A 3 1.50 19.29 -31.27
C LYS A 3 1.95 19.70 -29.85
N PRO A 4 1.09 19.60 -28.83
CA PRO A 4 1.44 20.01 -27.46
C PRO A 4 2.69 19.29 -26.97
N TYR A 5 3.50 20.00 -26.19
CA TYR A 5 4.70 19.45 -25.55
C TYR A 5 4.30 18.45 -24.45
N ILE A 6 4.92 17.28 -24.46
CA ILE A 6 4.77 16.26 -23.43
C ILE A 6 6.11 16.14 -22.71
N SER A 7 6.13 16.39 -21.40
CA SER A 7 7.32 16.18 -20.58
C SER A 7 7.46 14.70 -20.18
N LYS A 8 8.68 14.21 -20.01
CA LYS A 8 8.92 12.88 -19.45
C LYS A 8 8.33 12.74 -18.04
N GLN A 9 8.33 13.86 -17.26
CA GLN A 9 7.76 13.85 -15.92
C GLN A 9 6.26 13.51 -15.97
N LYS A 10 5.50 14.13 -16.85
CA LYS A 10 4.06 13.84 -16.97
C LYS A 10 3.78 12.38 -17.38
N VAL A 11 4.66 11.78 -18.17
CA VAL A 11 4.56 10.35 -18.51
C VAL A 11 4.91 9.47 -17.30
N LYS A 12 5.83 9.88 -16.43
CA LYS A 12 6.12 9.20 -15.15
C LYS A 12 4.94 9.28 -14.18
N ASP A 13 4.30 10.44 -14.10
CA ASP A 13 3.12 10.63 -13.25
C ASP A 13 1.99 9.68 -13.67
N PHE A 14 1.74 9.55 -14.98
CA PHE A 14 0.81 8.55 -15.52
C PHE A 14 1.13 7.12 -15.08
N ILE A 15 2.38 6.69 -15.18
CA ILE A 15 2.80 5.34 -14.73
C ILE A 15 2.64 5.20 -13.22
N TYR A 16 2.91 6.26 -12.47
CA TYR A 16 2.74 6.27 -11.02
C TYR A 16 1.27 6.12 -10.61
N ASP A 17 0.36 6.80 -11.28
CA ASP A 17 -1.08 6.72 -11.03
C ASP A 17 -1.61 5.30 -11.28
N ILE A 18 -1.27 4.71 -12.44
CA ILE A 18 -1.62 3.31 -12.72
C ILE A 18 -1.06 2.36 -11.65
N TYR A 19 0.19 2.59 -11.24
CA TYR A 19 0.81 1.79 -10.18
C TYR A 19 0.02 1.91 -8.88
N CYS A 20 -0.35 3.12 -8.47
CA CYS A 20 -1.11 3.35 -7.24
C CYS A 20 -2.50 2.68 -7.30
N GLU A 21 -3.23 2.83 -8.40
CA GLU A 21 -4.54 2.18 -8.59
C GLU A 21 -4.43 0.66 -8.46
N LYS A 22 -3.51 0.04 -9.19
CA LYS A 22 -3.33 -1.42 -9.15
C LYS A 22 -2.84 -1.91 -7.78
N ARG A 23 -1.94 -1.17 -7.13
CA ARG A 23 -1.47 -1.47 -5.78
C ARG A 23 -2.63 -1.47 -4.79
N ASP A 24 -3.48 -0.45 -4.85
CA ASP A 24 -4.62 -0.31 -3.95
C ASP A 24 -5.68 -1.39 -4.19
N GLU A 25 -5.85 -1.85 -5.44
CA GLU A 25 -6.67 -3.02 -5.76
C GLU A 25 -6.10 -4.31 -5.15
N ILE A 26 -4.77 -4.52 -5.22
CA ILE A 26 -4.11 -5.67 -4.62
C ILE A 26 -4.32 -5.66 -3.11
N TYR A 27 -4.10 -4.53 -2.43
CA TYR A 27 -4.32 -4.40 -0.99
C TYR A 27 -5.78 -4.61 -0.58
N LYS A 28 -6.75 -4.15 -1.38
CA LYS A 28 -8.17 -4.43 -1.13
C LYS A 28 -8.47 -5.92 -1.21
N LYS A 29 -7.92 -6.61 -2.20
CA LYS A 29 -8.09 -8.06 -2.37
C LYS A 29 -7.41 -8.84 -1.24
N GLU A 30 -6.20 -8.46 -0.86
CA GLU A 30 -5.46 -9.01 0.27
C GLU A 30 -6.25 -8.86 1.57
N SER A 31 -6.71 -7.65 1.89
CA SER A 31 -7.51 -7.37 3.08
C SER A 31 -8.80 -8.17 3.09
N ALA A 32 -9.48 -8.31 1.95
CA ALA A 32 -10.68 -9.13 1.83
C ALA A 32 -10.39 -10.63 2.05
N ALA A 33 -9.26 -11.14 1.54
CA ALA A 33 -8.85 -12.53 1.72
C ALA A 33 -8.49 -12.83 3.19
N ILE A 34 -7.75 -11.91 3.83
CA ILE A 34 -7.44 -11.97 5.25
C ILE A 34 -8.72 -11.94 6.08
N ASN A 35 -9.59 -10.96 5.86
CA ASN A 35 -10.84 -10.80 6.60
C ASN A 35 -11.74 -12.03 6.46
N LYS A 36 -11.87 -12.59 5.24
CA LYS A 36 -12.67 -13.81 5.03
C LYS A 36 -12.15 -15.00 5.84
N THR A 37 -10.84 -15.08 6.04
CA THR A 37 -10.20 -16.19 6.78
C THR A 37 -10.20 -15.94 8.27
N VAL A 38 -10.10 -14.67 8.66
CA VAL A 38 -9.92 -14.19 10.03
C VAL A 38 -11.24 -13.70 10.64
N ASP A 39 -12.25 -13.40 9.83
CA ASP A 39 -13.60 -13.00 10.30
C ASP A 39 -14.29 -14.12 11.11
N ALA A 40 -13.68 -15.28 11.10
CA ALA A 40 -14.00 -16.33 12.03
C ALA A 40 -13.72 -15.93 13.50
N THR A 41 -12.98 -14.79 13.80
CA THR A 41 -12.64 -14.61 15.19
C THR A 41 -12.49 -13.14 15.60
N GLU A 42 -13.37 -12.72 16.48
CA GLU A 42 -13.19 -11.59 17.41
C GLU A 42 -11.81 -11.57 18.09
N SER A 43 -11.14 -12.69 18.09
CA SER A 43 -9.80 -12.98 18.59
C SER A 43 -8.71 -12.28 17.84
N PHE A 44 -8.81 -12.22 16.51
CA PHE A 44 -7.78 -11.53 15.72
C PHE A 44 -7.85 -10.01 15.91
N LYS A 45 -9.07 -9.45 16.01
CA LYS A 45 -9.25 -8.03 16.36
C LYS A 45 -8.63 -7.68 17.71
N ARG A 46 -8.71 -8.62 18.67
CA ARG A 46 -8.07 -8.47 20.00
C ARG A 46 -6.56 -8.60 19.91
N LEU A 47 -6.04 -9.51 19.10
CA LEU A 47 -4.62 -9.66 18.86
C LEU A 47 -4.04 -8.43 18.15
N GLU A 48 -4.71 -7.96 17.10
CA GLU A 48 -4.36 -6.73 16.39
C GLU A 48 -4.36 -5.51 17.33
N GLY A 49 -5.40 -5.37 18.15
CA GLY A 49 -5.46 -4.31 19.17
C GLY A 49 -4.31 -4.37 20.17
N ALA A 50 -3.93 -5.57 20.62
CA ALA A 50 -2.81 -5.75 21.54
C ALA A 50 -1.46 -5.46 20.87
N LEU A 51 -1.27 -5.87 19.61
CA LEU A 51 -0.07 -5.55 18.83
C LEU A 51 0.06 -4.05 18.56
N ASN A 52 -1.04 -3.39 18.20
CA ASN A 52 -1.05 -1.93 18.01
C ASN A 52 -0.73 -1.19 19.30
N SER A 53 -1.27 -1.63 20.45
CA SER A 53 -0.93 -1.07 21.76
C SER A 53 0.54 -1.28 22.11
N ALA A 54 1.07 -2.48 21.85
CA ALA A 54 2.50 -2.77 22.07
C ALA A 54 3.40 -1.91 21.19
N ARG A 55 3.02 -1.70 19.92
CA ARG A 55 3.72 -0.81 18.99
C ARG A 55 3.71 0.63 19.45
N SER A 56 2.56 1.15 19.89
CA SER A 56 2.45 2.52 20.42
C SER A 56 3.35 2.72 21.63
N ILE A 57 3.39 1.76 22.57
CA ILE A 57 4.28 1.80 23.72
C ILE A 57 5.75 1.77 23.28
N ALA A 58 6.11 0.94 22.31
CA ALA A 58 7.47 0.88 21.77
C ALA A 58 7.88 2.21 21.12
N GLU A 59 6.99 2.84 20.34
CA GLU A 59 7.20 4.15 19.74
C GLU A 59 7.39 5.25 20.80
N GLU A 60 6.58 5.26 21.86
CA GLU A 60 6.77 6.17 23.00
C GLU A 60 8.10 5.96 23.71
N ILE A 61 8.55 4.71 23.86
CA ILE A 61 9.85 4.36 24.40
C ILE A 61 10.98 4.96 23.56
N VAL A 62 10.88 4.82 22.25
CA VAL A 62 11.89 5.37 21.31
C VAL A 62 11.91 6.90 21.36
N GLN A 63 10.73 7.54 21.39
CA GLN A 63 10.62 9.00 21.42
C GLN A 63 11.08 9.63 22.75
N ALA A 64 10.86 8.93 23.86
CA ALA A 64 11.26 9.42 25.19
C ALA A 64 12.78 9.35 25.45
N GLY A 65 13.55 8.72 24.52
CA GLY A 65 14.93 8.38 24.82
C GLY A 65 15.02 7.53 26.08
N PHE A 66 16.02 6.72 26.25
CA PHE A 66 16.17 5.78 27.37
C PHE A 66 16.21 6.44 28.76
N GLY A 67 15.08 6.99 29.22
CA GLY A 67 14.92 7.60 30.55
C GLY A 67 14.07 6.74 31.49
N ASP A 68 13.97 7.13 32.75
CA ASP A 68 13.23 6.39 33.81
C ASP A 68 11.77 6.13 33.47
N SER A 69 11.12 6.98 32.68
CA SER A 69 9.76 6.77 32.15
C SER A 69 9.62 5.55 31.28
N VAL A 70 10.68 5.14 30.59
CA VAL A 70 10.75 3.95 29.73
C VAL A 70 10.75 2.68 30.58
N LEU A 71 11.54 2.65 31.64
CA LEU A 71 11.62 1.49 32.54
C LEU A 71 10.26 1.18 33.16
N ASN A 72 9.42 2.19 33.42
CA ASN A 72 8.08 2.03 33.97
C ASN A 72 7.07 1.47 32.94
N LYS A 73 7.34 1.57 31.64
CA LYS A 73 6.46 1.05 30.57
C LYS A 73 6.79 -0.38 30.14
N ILE A 74 7.99 -0.87 30.43
CA ILE A 74 8.41 -2.24 30.11
C ILE A 74 7.51 -3.32 30.77
N PRO A 75 7.13 -3.20 32.07
CA PRO A 75 6.22 -4.14 32.69
C PRO A 75 4.85 -4.18 32.00
N THR A 76 4.31 -3.04 31.56
CA THR A 76 3.05 -2.94 30.83
C THR A 76 3.13 -3.63 29.49
N LEU A 77 4.18 -3.40 28.71
CA LEU A 77 4.43 -4.08 27.44
C LEU A 77 4.55 -5.60 27.62
N LYS A 78 5.30 -6.05 28.66
CA LYS A 78 5.43 -7.47 28.99
C LYS A 78 4.09 -8.09 29.36
N SER A 79 3.25 -7.38 30.13
CA SER A 79 1.91 -7.85 30.52
C SER A 79 1.00 -7.98 29.29
N LEU A 80 0.98 -6.99 28.41
CA LEU A 80 0.19 -7.01 27.15
C LEU A 80 0.61 -8.17 26.24
N LEU A 81 1.91 -8.39 26.06
CA LEU A 81 2.43 -9.52 25.27
C LEU A 81 2.08 -10.87 25.91
N SER A 82 2.20 -10.99 27.23
CA SER A 82 1.85 -12.22 27.97
C SER A 82 0.36 -12.50 27.89
N GLU A 83 -0.48 -11.48 28.02
CA GLU A 83 -1.93 -11.61 27.88
C GLU A 83 -2.32 -12.01 26.46
N THR A 84 -1.70 -11.39 25.45
CA THR A 84 -1.90 -11.71 24.04
C THR A 84 -1.54 -13.16 23.75
N ILE A 85 -0.37 -13.64 24.21
CA ILE A 85 0.09 -15.01 24.05
C ILE A 85 -0.83 -15.98 24.78
N SER A 86 -1.25 -15.66 26.02
CA SER A 86 -2.16 -16.51 26.79
C SER A 86 -3.52 -16.63 26.13
N ARG A 87 -4.10 -15.52 25.69
CA ARG A 87 -5.40 -15.54 25.01
C ARG A 87 -5.34 -16.27 23.66
N SER A 88 -4.25 -16.12 22.88
CA SER A 88 -4.07 -16.86 21.65
C SER A 88 -3.98 -18.37 21.85
N LYS A 89 -3.39 -18.83 22.95
CA LYS A 89 -3.36 -20.25 23.32
C LYS A 89 -4.74 -20.85 23.57
N TYR A 90 -5.68 -20.07 24.13
CA TYR A 90 -7.04 -20.54 24.43
C TYR A 90 -7.97 -20.55 23.21
N MET A 91 -7.66 -19.76 22.19
CA MET A 91 -8.56 -19.56 21.05
C MET A 91 -8.11 -20.29 19.79
N TYR A 92 -6.84 -20.60 19.68
CA TYR A 92 -6.26 -21.44 18.65
C TYR A 92 -5.42 -22.52 19.33
N SER A 93 -5.61 -23.73 18.95
CA SER A 93 -4.77 -24.85 19.40
C SER A 93 -3.30 -24.64 19.06
N ASN A 94 -3.00 -23.75 18.09
CA ASN A 94 -1.64 -23.38 17.73
C ASN A 94 -1.58 -21.98 17.07
N PRO A 95 -1.08 -20.93 17.76
CA PRO A 95 -0.89 -19.59 17.19
C PRO A 95 0.05 -19.57 15.99
N LEU A 96 1.02 -20.50 15.95
CA LEU A 96 1.97 -20.60 14.85
C LEU A 96 1.27 -21.03 13.55
N GLU A 97 0.36 -22.01 13.62
CA GLU A 97 -0.44 -22.46 12.48
C GLU A 97 -1.32 -21.33 11.90
N SER A 98 -1.88 -20.50 12.76
CA SER A 98 -2.67 -19.35 12.33
C SER A 98 -1.82 -18.30 11.62
N TRP A 99 -0.61 -18.05 12.11
CA TRP A 99 0.35 -17.16 11.45
C TRP A 99 0.80 -17.74 10.11
N GLU A 100 1.13 -19.00 10.05
CA GLU A 100 1.49 -19.68 8.80
C GLU A 100 0.34 -19.67 7.78
N ALA A 101 -0.91 -19.80 8.22
CA ALA A 101 -2.08 -19.68 7.36
C ALA A 101 -2.22 -18.28 6.78
N ILE A 102 -2.02 -17.24 7.59
CA ILE A 102 -2.02 -15.85 7.13
C ILE A 102 -0.87 -15.62 6.14
N CYS A 103 0.34 -16.06 6.43
CA CYS A 103 1.49 -15.93 5.53
C CYS A 103 1.23 -16.61 4.18
N LYS A 104 0.57 -17.76 4.15
CA LYS A 104 0.17 -18.43 2.90
C LYS A 104 -0.84 -17.64 2.10
N ILE A 105 -1.75 -16.90 2.77
CA ILE A 105 -2.73 -16.02 2.11
C ILE A 105 -2.06 -14.78 1.56
N VAL A 106 -1.13 -14.17 2.30
CA VAL A 106 -0.47 -12.91 1.95
C VAL A 106 0.55 -13.10 0.83
N LYS A 107 1.27 -14.21 0.82
CA LYS A 107 2.35 -14.49 -0.14
C LYS A 107 1.99 -14.23 -1.61
N PRO A 108 0.85 -14.67 -2.17
CA PRO A 108 0.50 -14.39 -3.57
C PRO A 108 0.31 -12.90 -3.85
N PHE A 109 -0.11 -12.11 -2.87
CA PHE A 109 -0.26 -10.66 -3.02
C PHE A 109 1.08 -9.95 -2.96
N GLU A 110 2.00 -10.40 -2.11
CA GLU A 110 3.39 -9.92 -2.09
C GLU A 110 4.09 -10.17 -3.43
N GLU A 111 3.88 -11.34 -4.03
CA GLU A 111 4.39 -11.68 -5.37
C GLU A 111 3.81 -10.73 -6.43
N GLN A 112 2.50 -10.48 -6.43
CA GLN A 112 1.85 -9.53 -7.33
C GLN A 112 2.36 -8.08 -7.14
N LEU A 113 2.58 -7.65 -5.89
CA LEU A 113 3.15 -6.34 -5.60
C LEU A 113 4.59 -6.22 -6.10
N SER A 114 5.38 -7.29 -5.98
CA SER A 114 6.75 -7.34 -6.49
C SER A 114 6.78 -7.25 -8.01
N GLU A 115 5.92 -7.99 -8.71
CA GLU A 115 5.77 -7.95 -10.16
C GLU A 115 5.31 -6.56 -10.63
N LEU A 116 4.33 -5.95 -9.94
CA LEU A 116 3.85 -4.61 -10.23
C LEU A 116 4.95 -3.55 -10.04
N CYS A 117 5.76 -3.69 -9.01
CA CYS A 117 6.91 -2.80 -8.78
C CYS A 117 7.96 -2.95 -9.88
N SER A 118 8.26 -4.18 -10.30
CA SER A 118 9.17 -4.45 -11.42
C SER A 118 8.66 -3.83 -12.71
N ALA A 119 7.38 -4.03 -13.04
CA ALA A 119 6.76 -3.43 -14.24
C ALA A 119 6.82 -1.89 -14.23
N LYS A 120 6.62 -1.26 -13.07
CA LYS A 120 6.81 0.20 -12.92
C LYS A 120 8.26 0.61 -13.20
N CYS A 121 9.23 -0.12 -12.67
CA CYS A 121 10.64 0.17 -12.90
C CYS A 121 11.03 0.02 -14.38
N ASP A 122 10.48 -0.97 -15.06
CA ASP A 122 10.73 -1.18 -16.49
C ASP A 122 10.10 -0.06 -17.33
N ALA A 123 8.87 0.36 -17.01
CA ALA A 123 8.23 1.51 -17.65
C ALA A 123 9.04 2.80 -17.43
N TYR A 124 9.57 3.03 -16.24
CA TYR A 124 10.45 4.17 -15.96
C TYR A 124 11.75 4.11 -16.77
N ARG A 125 12.33 2.93 -16.95
CA ARG A 125 13.53 2.74 -17.79
C ARG A 125 13.25 3.10 -19.24
N ILE A 126 12.08 2.74 -19.78
CA ILE A 126 11.65 3.14 -21.13
C ILE A 126 11.55 4.65 -21.24
N ILE A 127 10.93 5.32 -20.25
CA ILE A 127 10.80 6.78 -20.23
C ILE A 127 12.17 7.48 -20.19
N GLU A 128 13.09 6.98 -19.37
CA GLU A 128 14.44 7.57 -19.27
C GLU A 128 15.22 7.43 -20.57
N ASN A 129 15.13 6.28 -21.23
CA ASN A 129 15.85 6.00 -22.46
C ASN A 129 15.24 6.69 -23.69
N ALA A 130 13.99 7.15 -23.63
CA ALA A 130 13.34 7.86 -24.73
C ALA A 130 13.96 9.24 -24.97
N GLN A 131 13.96 9.71 -26.20
CA GLN A 131 14.51 11.03 -26.53
C GLN A 131 13.72 12.18 -25.88
N ASN A 132 12.39 12.04 -25.79
CA ASN A 132 11.48 13.05 -25.21
C ASN A 132 10.21 12.37 -24.66
N GLY A 133 9.34 13.14 -24.02
CA GLY A 133 8.12 12.61 -23.42
C GLY A 133 7.15 11.99 -24.43
N ARG A 134 7.10 12.49 -25.67
CA ARG A 134 6.25 11.92 -26.71
C ARG A 134 6.76 10.54 -27.14
N ALA A 135 8.05 10.42 -27.41
CA ALA A 135 8.66 9.13 -27.75
C ALA A 135 8.47 8.10 -26.60
N ALA A 136 8.51 8.58 -25.34
CA ALA A 136 8.21 7.74 -24.19
C ALA A 136 6.75 7.28 -24.17
N ALA A 137 5.80 8.19 -24.40
CA ALA A 137 4.37 7.86 -24.45
C ALA A 137 4.03 6.89 -25.59
N ASP A 138 4.64 7.08 -26.76
CA ASP A 138 4.45 6.20 -27.90
C ASP A 138 5.01 4.78 -27.63
N ALA A 139 6.21 4.68 -27.05
CA ALA A 139 6.81 3.40 -26.68
C ALA A 139 6.00 2.65 -25.60
N LEU A 140 5.43 3.37 -24.62
CA LEU A 140 4.56 2.77 -23.61
C LEU A 140 3.23 2.31 -24.21
N LYS A 141 2.70 3.02 -25.22
CA LYS A 141 1.47 2.63 -25.91
C LYS A 141 1.62 1.30 -26.63
N GLU A 142 2.79 1.01 -27.21
CA GLU A 142 3.10 -0.30 -27.81
C GLU A 142 3.05 -1.45 -26.79
N GLN A 143 3.21 -1.13 -25.48
CA GLN A 143 3.06 -2.06 -24.37
C GLN A 143 1.67 -2.06 -23.74
N GLY A 144 0.70 -1.40 -24.36
CA GLY A 144 -0.69 -1.33 -23.88
C GLY A 144 -0.95 -0.24 -22.82
N LEU A 145 0.01 0.65 -22.55
CA LEU A 145 -0.11 1.76 -21.61
C LEU A 145 -0.40 3.07 -22.37
N ASP A 146 -1.67 3.42 -22.51
CA ASP A 146 -2.12 4.56 -23.34
C ASP A 146 -2.15 5.88 -22.52
N PHE A 147 -1.02 6.58 -22.51
CA PHE A 147 -0.87 7.90 -21.90
C PHE A 147 -1.85 8.94 -22.47
N TYR A 148 -2.18 8.87 -23.76
CA TYR A 148 -3.03 9.88 -24.38
C TYR A 148 -4.48 9.79 -23.91
N SER A 149 -4.98 8.58 -23.70
CA SER A 149 -6.32 8.35 -23.14
C SER A 149 -6.40 8.82 -21.67
N TRP A 150 -5.36 8.55 -20.88
CA TRP A 150 -5.26 9.03 -19.50
C TRP A 150 -5.22 10.56 -19.45
N GLN A 151 -4.39 11.21 -20.27
CA GLN A 151 -4.28 12.68 -20.31
C GLN A 151 -5.61 13.34 -20.69
N LYS A 152 -6.40 12.73 -21.57
CA LYS A 152 -7.71 13.23 -21.95
C LYS A 152 -8.67 13.18 -20.75
N LYS A 153 -8.73 12.06 -20.05
CA LYS A 153 -9.56 11.88 -18.85
C LYS A 153 -9.20 12.88 -17.76
N GLU A 154 -7.92 13.05 -17.44
CA GLU A 154 -7.42 14.03 -16.47
C GLU A 154 -7.86 15.47 -16.83
N SER A 155 -7.84 15.81 -18.12
CA SER A 155 -8.28 17.12 -18.58
C SER A 155 -9.79 17.35 -18.44
N GLU A 156 -10.60 16.32 -18.65
CA GLU A 156 -12.05 16.35 -18.47
C GLU A 156 -12.42 16.48 -16.98
N GLU A 157 -11.79 15.74 -16.10
CA GLU A 157 -12.01 15.79 -14.65
C GLU A 157 -11.63 17.16 -14.06
N ASN A 158 -10.53 17.77 -14.53
CA ASN A 158 -10.12 19.10 -14.09
C ASN A 158 -11.07 20.22 -14.58
N LEU A 159 -11.73 20.06 -15.73
CA LEU A 159 -12.75 20.99 -16.21
C LEU A 159 -14.01 20.94 -15.35
N ASP A 160 -14.44 19.76 -14.94
CA ASP A 160 -15.62 19.60 -14.06
C ASP A 160 -15.39 20.23 -12.68
N ILE A 161 -14.20 20.06 -12.10
CA ILE A 161 -13.85 20.68 -10.80
C ILE A 161 -13.79 22.20 -10.90
N SER A 162 -13.30 22.75 -12.00
CA SER A 162 -13.24 24.21 -12.20
C SER A 162 -14.62 24.83 -12.43
N ALA A 163 -15.53 24.10 -13.07
CA ALA A 163 -16.93 24.50 -13.24
C ALA A 163 -17.69 24.54 -11.90
N LEU A 164 -17.37 23.63 -10.96
CA LEU A 164 -17.95 23.60 -9.61
C LEU A 164 -17.42 24.70 -8.69
N LYS A 165 -16.23 25.25 -8.96
CA LYS A 165 -15.62 26.37 -8.18
C LYS A 165 -15.93 27.76 -8.71
N GLY A 166 -16.51 27.87 -9.88
CA GLY A 166 -16.85 29.15 -10.57
C GLY A 166 -18.28 29.64 -10.39
N GLY A 167 -19.03 29.08 -9.45
CA GLY A 167 -20.41 29.47 -9.13
C GLY A 167 -20.49 30.25 -7.81
N ASP A 168 -19.96 31.47 -7.79
CA ASP A 168 -20.26 32.54 -6.83
C ASP A 168 -20.71 33.79 -7.58
#